data_9b0192cbd32b1b0ec73aee22114fbc9a
#
_entry.id   9b0192cbd32b1b0ec73aee22114fbc9a
#
_cell.length_a   1.000
_cell.length_b   1.000
_cell.length_c   1.000
_cell.angle_alpha   90.00
_cell.angle_beta   90.00
_cell.angle_gamma   90.00
#
_symmetry.space_group_name_H-M   'P 1'
#
loop_
_entity.id
_entity.type
_entity.pdbx_description
1 polymer ?
#
loop_
_entity_poly.entity_id
_entity_poly.type
_entity_poly.pdbx_seq_one_letter_code
_entity_poly.pdbx_strand_id
1 'polypeptide(L)'
;QNRALSEQQSIYANVFMGREITNRFGFVKRKQEIAETEALMRKIGYTSKVWTPNSQVLKLSGGERQGVAISRAILFDSSLVMLDEPTTAMALSEQAEVMEFIKDLKKQGKSVIFISHNPWDAHAVADRFVVLDRGRLVYDGPKGNMSADEFIKMLRDVAKKGSL
;
A
#
# COMPACT_ATOMS: atom_id res chain seq x y z
N GLN A 1 1.29 12.05 1.36
CA GLN A 1 0.09 11.87 2.22
C GLN A 1 -1.23 12.22 1.52
N ASN A 2 -1.22 12.90 0.41
CA ASN A 2 -2.42 13.13 -0.38
C ASN A 2 -2.62 11.90 -1.27
N ARG A 3 -3.63 11.08 -0.95
CA ARG A 3 -3.86 9.76 -1.57
C ARG A 3 -4.21 9.82 -3.07
N ALA A 4 -4.14 10.99 -3.70
CA ALA A 4 -4.46 11.23 -5.11
C ALA A 4 -5.79 10.58 -5.56
N LEU A 5 -6.78 10.50 -4.66
CA LEU A 5 -8.10 9.98 -4.92
C LEU A 5 -9.09 11.13 -5.13
N SER A 6 -9.95 11.00 -6.12
CA SER A 6 -11.08 11.89 -6.33
C SER A 6 -12.22 11.51 -5.38
N GLU A 7 -12.43 12.30 -4.32
CA GLU A 7 -13.39 12.00 -3.27
C GLU A 7 -14.84 11.92 -3.76
N GLN A 8 -15.18 12.71 -4.75
CA GLN A 8 -16.54 12.77 -5.33
C GLN A 8 -16.83 11.63 -6.31
N GLN A 9 -15.79 10.96 -6.79
CA GLN A 9 -15.93 9.84 -7.71
C GLN A 9 -16.17 8.53 -6.97
N SER A 10 -16.70 7.55 -7.70
CA SER A 10 -16.90 6.20 -7.19
C SER A 10 -15.56 5.47 -6.98
N ILE A 11 -15.59 4.39 -6.18
CA ILE A 11 -14.42 3.53 -5.94
C ILE A 11 -13.88 3.01 -7.27
N TYR A 12 -14.73 2.40 -8.13
CA TYR A 12 -14.27 1.84 -9.40
C TYR A 12 -13.66 2.90 -10.32
N ALA A 13 -14.22 4.10 -10.35
CA ALA A 13 -13.68 5.18 -11.17
C ALA A 13 -12.31 5.66 -10.67
N ASN A 14 -12.07 5.63 -9.35
CA ASN A 14 -10.75 5.89 -8.79
C ASN A 14 -9.73 4.78 -9.11
N VAL A 15 -10.15 3.51 -9.03
CA VAL A 15 -9.29 2.36 -9.31
C VAL A 15 -8.83 2.38 -10.76
N PHE A 16 -9.73 2.62 -11.70
CA PHE A 16 -9.46 2.59 -13.15
C PHE A 16 -9.04 3.95 -13.74
N MET A 17 -8.95 5.01 -12.95
CA MET A 17 -8.59 6.35 -13.42
C MET A 17 -7.29 6.34 -14.23
N GLY A 18 -7.37 6.70 -15.52
CA GLY A 18 -6.26 6.70 -16.46
C GLY A 18 -5.95 5.33 -17.09
N ARG A 19 -6.74 4.29 -16.78
CA ARG A 19 -6.66 2.95 -17.38
C ARG A 19 -8.04 2.32 -17.52
N GLU A 20 -8.98 3.08 -18.03
CA GLU A 20 -10.34 2.63 -18.26
C GLU A 20 -10.38 1.46 -19.23
N ILE A 21 -11.20 0.45 -18.92
CA ILE A 21 -11.45 -0.68 -19.81
C ILE A 21 -12.42 -0.23 -20.90
N THR A 22 -11.96 -0.16 -22.13
CA THR A 22 -12.79 0.28 -23.26
C THR A 22 -13.11 -0.86 -24.24
N ASN A 23 -14.18 -0.69 -25.00
CA ASN A 23 -14.43 -1.50 -26.15
C ASN A 23 -13.67 -0.96 -27.39
N ARG A 24 -13.81 -1.65 -28.54
CA ARG A 24 -13.14 -1.25 -29.81
C ARG A 24 -13.53 0.15 -30.32
N PHE A 25 -14.61 0.73 -29.81
CA PHE A 25 -15.11 2.05 -30.17
C PHE A 25 -14.74 3.12 -29.13
N GLY A 26 -13.95 2.78 -28.10
CA GLY A 26 -13.55 3.71 -27.04
C GLY A 26 -14.57 3.89 -25.90
N PHE A 27 -15.70 3.18 -25.89
CA PHE A 27 -16.67 3.28 -24.81
C PHE A 27 -16.24 2.44 -23.61
N VAL A 28 -16.30 3.03 -22.41
CA VAL A 28 -15.92 2.40 -21.14
C VAL A 28 -16.84 1.22 -20.80
N LYS A 29 -16.23 0.08 -20.48
CA LYS A 29 -16.93 -1.15 -20.02
C LYS A 29 -17.21 -1.10 -18.52
N ARG A 30 -18.03 -0.15 -18.08
CA ARG A 30 -18.32 0.11 -16.66
C ARG A 30 -18.67 -1.13 -15.83
N LYS A 31 -19.44 -2.05 -16.38
CA LYS A 31 -19.82 -3.29 -15.65
C LYS A 31 -18.60 -4.16 -15.35
N GLN A 32 -17.66 -4.22 -16.28
CA GLN A 32 -16.41 -4.96 -16.10
C GLN A 32 -15.53 -4.29 -15.05
N GLU A 33 -15.36 -2.97 -15.09
CA GLU A 33 -14.59 -2.21 -14.09
C GLU A 33 -15.15 -2.39 -12.68
N ILE A 34 -16.48 -2.38 -12.53
CA ILE A 34 -17.16 -2.62 -11.24
C ILE A 34 -16.82 -4.02 -10.72
N ALA A 35 -16.93 -5.05 -11.55
CA ALA A 35 -16.67 -6.43 -11.15
C ALA A 35 -15.18 -6.64 -10.78
N GLU A 36 -14.26 -6.09 -11.56
CA GLU A 36 -12.82 -6.17 -11.29
C GLU A 36 -12.43 -5.38 -10.03
N THR A 37 -13.04 -4.20 -9.80
CA THR A 37 -12.84 -3.45 -8.57
C THR A 37 -13.27 -4.25 -7.34
N GLU A 38 -14.42 -4.90 -7.40
CA GLU A 38 -14.90 -5.73 -6.29
C GLU A 38 -13.93 -6.90 -6.01
N ALA A 39 -13.45 -7.56 -7.05
CA ALA A 39 -12.48 -8.65 -6.92
C ALA A 39 -11.14 -8.16 -6.33
N LEU A 40 -10.63 -7.02 -6.78
CA LEU A 40 -9.41 -6.40 -6.26
C LEU A 40 -9.55 -6.03 -4.78
N MET A 41 -10.65 -5.36 -4.41
CA MET A 41 -10.88 -4.97 -3.02
C MET A 41 -10.98 -6.18 -2.10
N ARG A 42 -11.66 -7.25 -2.52
CA ARG A 42 -11.71 -8.52 -1.76
C ARG A 42 -10.34 -9.17 -1.61
N LYS A 43 -9.52 -9.15 -2.68
CA LYS A 43 -8.18 -9.75 -2.67
C LYS A 43 -7.26 -9.10 -1.63
N ILE A 44 -7.45 -7.83 -1.32
CA ILE A 44 -6.70 -7.11 -0.29
C ILE A 44 -7.44 -7.04 1.06
N GLY A 45 -8.41 -7.95 1.28
CA GLY A 45 -9.11 -8.13 2.55
C GLY A 45 -10.25 -7.14 2.83
N TYR A 46 -10.53 -6.21 1.94
CA TYR A 46 -11.62 -5.24 2.13
C TYR A 46 -12.97 -5.88 1.84
N THR A 47 -13.55 -6.50 2.85
CA THR A 47 -14.84 -7.22 2.78
C THR A 47 -16.01 -6.47 3.38
N SER A 48 -15.92 -5.14 3.51
CA SER A 48 -16.98 -4.31 4.07
C SER A 48 -18.31 -4.55 3.36
N LYS A 49 -19.38 -4.71 4.13
CA LYS A 49 -20.76 -4.79 3.61
C LYS A 49 -21.40 -3.42 3.41
N VAL A 50 -20.70 -2.35 3.80
CA VAL A 50 -21.26 -0.99 3.83
C VAL A 50 -21.03 -0.25 2.50
N TRP A 51 -20.01 -0.59 1.75
CA TRP A 51 -19.69 0.03 0.48
C TRP A 51 -19.83 -0.94 -0.70
N THR A 52 -20.04 -0.39 -1.87
CA THR A 52 -20.02 -1.07 -3.16
C THR A 52 -19.04 -0.36 -4.08
N PRO A 53 -18.58 -0.96 -5.19
CA PRO A 53 -17.73 -0.27 -6.15
C PRO A 53 -18.31 1.06 -6.66
N ASN A 54 -19.63 1.26 -6.58
CA ASN A 54 -20.31 2.51 -6.94
C ASN A 54 -20.32 3.55 -5.81
N SER A 55 -19.94 3.20 -4.59
CA SER A 55 -19.88 4.14 -3.47
C SER A 55 -18.84 5.23 -3.73
N GLN A 56 -19.14 6.46 -3.29
CA GLN A 56 -18.19 7.56 -3.40
C GLN A 56 -17.06 7.40 -2.37
N VAL A 57 -15.85 7.74 -2.78
CA VAL A 57 -14.64 7.66 -1.91
C VAL A 57 -14.76 8.57 -0.69
N LEU A 58 -15.48 9.68 -0.81
CA LEU A 58 -15.76 10.59 0.33
C LEU A 58 -16.37 9.89 1.54
N LYS A 59 -17.18 8.85 1.31
CA LYS A 59 -17.89 8.10 2.36
C LYS A 59 -17.06 7.03 3.06
N LEU A 60 -15.84 6.80 2.59
CA LEU A 60 -14.96 5.77 3.08
C LEU A 60 -14.16 6.23 4.31
N SER A 61 -13.89 5.30 5.22
CA SER A 61 -12.91 5.46 6.29
C SER A 61 -11.50 5.71 5.75
N GLY A 62 -10.57 6.09 6.61
CA GLY A 62 -9.18 6.25 6.26
C GLY A 62 -8.54 4.98 5.70
N GLY A 63 -8.79 3.83 6.32
CA GLY A 63 -8.31 2.53 5.87
C GLY A 63 -8.91 2.13 4.53
N GLU A 64 -10.24 2.26 4.37
CA GLU A 64 -10.92 1.94 3.11
C GLU A 64 -10.41 2.79 1.93
N ARG A 65 -10.13 4.08 2.13
CA ARG A 65 -9.48 4.93 1.12
C ARG A 65 -8.09 4.42 0.76
N GLN A 66 -7.33 3.92 1.75
CA GLN A 66 -6.04 3.30 1.51
C GLN A 66 -6.17 2.04 0.65
N GLY A 67 -7.19 1.21 0.91
CA GLY A 67 -7.51 0.05 0.09
C GLY A 67 -7.79 0.40 -1.37
N VAL A 68 -8.52 1.48 -1.63
CA VAL A 68 -8.74 1.97 -3.00
C VAL A 68 -7.42 2.35 -3.67
N ALA A 69 -6.52 3.05 -2.96
CA ALA A 69 -5.22 3.41 -3.49
C ALA A 69 -4.34 2.20 -3.79
N ILE A 70 -4.35 1.20 -2.91
CA ILE A 70 -3.64 -0.09 -3.11
C ILE A 70 -4.23 -0.84 -4.30
N SER A 71 -5.56 -0.95 -4.41
CA SER A 71 -6.23 -1.59 -5.55
C SER A 71 -5.82 -0.97 -6.89
N ARG A 72 -5.73 0.36 -6.94
CA ARG A 72 -5.23 1.09 -8.10
C ARG A 72 -3.78 0.71 -8.42
N ALA A 73 -2.90 0.64 -7.43
CA ALA A 73 -1.51 0.24 -7.63
C ALA A 73 -1.38 -1.20 -8.19
N ILE A 74 -2.25 -2.12 -7.73
CA ILE A 74 -2.31 -3.50 -8.24
C ILE A 74 -2.72 -3.54 -9.71
N LEU A 75 -3.76 -2.79 -10.07
CA LEU A 75 -4.30 -2.76 -11.43
C LEU A 75 -3.24 -2.35 -12.46
N PHE A 76 -2.31 -1.49 -12.07
CA PHE A 76 -1.24 -1.03 -12.95
C PHE A 76 -0.19 -2.09 -13.29
N ASP A 77 -0.22 -3.26 -12.63
CA ASP A 77 0.70 -4.39 -12.84
C ASP A 77 2.19 -3.99 -12.93
N SER A 78 2.55 -3.01 -12.13
CA SER A 78 3.90 -2.42 -12.12
C SER A 78 4.92 -3.41 -11.57
N SER A 79 6.14 -3.40 -12.10
CA SER A 79 7.28 -4.18 -11.57
C SER A 79 7.77 -3.63 -10.23
N LEU A 80 7.53 -2.34 -9.96
CA LEU A 80 7.86 -1.65 -8.72
C LEU A 80 6.61 -0.99 -8.14
N VAL A 81 6.31 -1.28 -6.88
CA VAL A 81 5.22 -0.65 -6.11
C VAL A 81 5.83 0.15 -4.95
N MET A 82 5.46 1.41 -4.84
CA MET A 82 5.87 2.27 -3.74
C MET A 82 4.68 2.50 -2.80
N LEU A 83 4.84 2.16 -1.53
CA LEU A 83 3.84 2.30 -0.47
C LEU A 83 4.39 3.26 0.60
N ASP A 84 3.79 4.43 0.68
CA ASP A 84 4.15 5.47 1.66
C ASP A 84 3.13 5.48 2.80
N GLU A 85 3.59 5.06 4.00
CA GLU A 85 2.79 4.95 5.22
C GLU A 85 1.45 4.20 5.01
N PRO A 86 1.44 3.01 4.36
CA PRO A 86 0.20 2.37 3.95
C PRO A 86 -0.64 1.84 5.11
N THR A 87 -0.06 1.65 6.30
CA THR A 87 -0.72 1.12 7.51
C THR A 87 -1.23 2.20 8.45
N THR A 88 -0.94 3.47 8.18
CA THR A 88 -1.35 4.59 9.03
C THR A 88 -2.88 4.73 9.04
N ALA A 89 -3.46 4.87 10.24
CA ALA A 89 -4.90 4.99 10.48
C ALA A 89 -5.75 3.78 10.05
N MET A 90 -5.15 2.59 10.01
CA MET A 90 -5.83 1.30 9.79
C MET A 90 -6.01 0.53 11.08
N ALA A 91 -7.06 -0.30 11.16
CA ALA A 91 -7.22 -1.30 12.21
C ALA A 91 -6.14 -2.39 12.09
N LEU A 92 -5.80 -3.07 13.19
CA LEU A 92 -4.76 -4.10 13.20
C LEU A 92 -5.00 -5.23 12.19
N SER A 93 -6.27 -5.62 12.00
CA SER A 93 -6.64 -6.61 10.98
C SER A 93 -6.34 -6.13 9.56
N GLU A 94 -6.67 -4.88 9.25
CA GLU A 94 -6.40 -4.27 7.94
C GLU A 94 -4.89 -4.11 7.69
N GLN A 95 -4.12 -3.76 8.73
CA GLN A 95 -2.66 -3.72 8.65
C GLN A 95 -2.06 -5.08 8.29
N ALA A 96 -2.53 -6.16 8.94
CA ALA A 96 -2.08 -7.51 8.66
C ALA A 96 -2.34 -7.90 7.19
N GLU A 97 -3.48 -7.52 6.64
CA GLU A 97 -3.83 -7.78 5.23
C GLU A 97 -2.91 -7.02 4.26
N VAL A 98 -2.54 -5.78 4.57
CA VAL A 98 -1.54 -5.02 3.79
C VAL A 98 -0.18 -5.71 3.83
N MET A 99 0.24 -6.25 5.00
CA MET A 99 1.50 -6.98 5.11
C MET A 99 1.50 -8.27 4.29
N GLU A 100 0.42 -9.04 4.32
CA GLU A 100 0.28 -10.24 3.47
C GLU A 100 0.26 -9.86 1.98
N PHE A 101 -0.42 -8.78 1.61
CA PHE A 101 -0.39 -8.27 0.24
C PHE A 101 1.04 -7.94 -0.22
N ILE A 102 1.87 -7.29 0.61
CA ILE A 102 3.28 -7.00 0.28
C ILE A 102 4.06 -8.31 0.05
N LYS A 103 3.87 -9.31 0.91
CA LYS A 103 4.50 -10.63 0.75
C LYS A 103 4.07 -11.31 -0.55
N ASP A 104 2.82 -11.18 -0.94
CA ASP A 104 2.32 -11.74 -2.19
C ASP A 104 2.87 -11.03 -3.43
N LEU A 105 3.06 -9.71 -3.40
CA LEU A 105 3.76 -8.98 -4.45
C LEU A 105 5.20 -9.50 -4.61
N LYS A 106 5.90 -9.74 -3.50
CA LYS A 106 7.26 -10.31 -3.52
C LYS A 106 7.27 -11.71 -4.14
N LYS A 107 6.33 -12.60 -3.77
CA LYS A 107 6.19 -13.93 -4.38
C LYS A 107 5.95 -13.87 -5.89
N GLN A 108 5.30 -12.82 -6.38
CA GLN A 108 5.08 -12.55 -7.80
C GLN A 108 6.31 -11.94 -8.50
N GLY A 109 7.44 -11.80 -7.81
CA GLY A 109 8.66 -11.21 -8.36
C GLY A 109 8.64 -9.69 -8.49
N LYS A 110 7.68 -9.01 -7.86
CA LYS A 110 7.59 -7.55 -7.87
C LYS A 110 8.48 -6.95 -6.78
N SER A 111 9.04 -5.79 -7.08
CA SER A 111 9.78 -4.98 -6.10
C SER A 111 8.83 -4.07 -5.34
N VAL A 112 9.06 -3.91 -4.04
CA VAL A 112 8.26 -3.02 -3.18
C VAL A 112 9.19 -2.08 -2.41
N ILE A 113 8.92 -0.78 -2.48
CA ILE A 113 9.46 0.21 -1.55
C ILE A 113 8.37 0.49 -0.52
N PHE A 114 8.64 0.10 0.72
CA PHE A 114 7.72 0.26 1.84
C PHE A 114 8.29 1.31 2.80
N ILE A 115 7.62 2.46 2.89
CA ILE A 115 8.01 3.54 3.79
C ILE A 115 7.10 3.49 5.01
N SER A 116 7.68 3.42 6.19
CA SER A 116 6.94 3.43 7.45
C SER A 116 7.79 4.03 8.58
N HIS A 117 7.14 4.71 9.50
CA HIS A 117 7.73 5.12 10.78
C HIS A 117 7.58 4.04 11.86
N ASN A 118 6.83 2.96 11.57
CA ASN A 118 6.72 1.80 12.46
C ASN A 118 7.80 0.76 12.12
N PRO A 119 8.83 0.60 12.96
CA PRO A 119 9.93 -0.32 12.68
C PRO A 119 9.49 -1.80 12.68
N TRP A 120 8.43 -2.16 13.41
CA TRP A 120 7.90 -3.52 13.43
C TRP A 120 7.30 -3.89 12.09
N ASP A 121 6.51 -2.99 11.49
CA ASP A 121 5.92 -3.18 10.17
C ASP A 121 7.01 -3.30 9.11
N ALA A 122 7.98 -2.38 9.13
CA ALA A 122 9.10 -2.42 8.21
C ALA A 122 9.88 -3.73 8.33
N HIS A 123 10.18 -4.17 9.57
CA HIS A 123 10.91 -5.40 9.80
C HIS A 123 10.15 -6.65 9.31
N ALA A 124 8.82 -6.67 9.43
CA ALA A 124 8.00 -7.82 9.05
C ALA A 124 8.08 -8.17 7.56
N VAL A 125 8.32 -7.18 6.67
CA VAL A 125 8.24 -7.36 5.21
C VAL A 125 9.54 -7.08 4.46
N ALA A 126 10.48 -6.33 5.05
CA ALA A 126 11.70 -5.90 4.36
C ALA A 126 12.73 -7.04 4.18
N ASP A 127 13.47 -6.96 3.09
CA ASP A 127 14.71 -7.71 2.83
C ASP A 127 15.93 -6.82 2.98
N ARG A 128 15.77 -5.51 2.84
CA ARG A 128 16.79 -4.48 2.96
C ARG A 128 16.22 -3.27 3.68
N PHE A 129 16.99 -2.66 4.54
CA PHE A 129 16.63 -1.42 5.22
C PHE A 129 17.41 -0.24 4.65
N VAL A 130 16.69 0.85 4.45
CA VAL A 130 17.25 2.18 4.20
C VAL A 130 16.69 3.09 5.27
N VAL A 131 17.55 3.62 6.13
CA VAL A 131 17.13 4.48 7.24
C VAL A 131 17.58 5.92 6.97
N LEU A 132 16.61 6.82 6.99
CA LEU A 132 16.81 8.25 6.86
C LEU A 132 16.56 8.92 8.21
N ASP A 133 17.49 9.76 8.65
CA ASP A 133 17.32 10.64 9.80
C ASP A 133 17.66 12.07 9.41
N ARG A 134 16.73 13.01 9.65
CA ARG A 134 16.89 14.45 9.36
C ARG A 134 17.42 14.74 7.95
N GLY A 135 16.90 14.00 6.96
CA GLY A 135 17.27 14.14 5.55
C GLY A 135 18.62 13.52 5.17
N ARG A 136 19.26 12.77 6.07
CA ARG A 136 20.52 12.06 5.81
C ARG A 136 20.30 10.56 5.81
N LEU A 137 21.01 9.87 4.92
CA LEU A 137 21.09 8.42 4.92
C LEU A 137 22.02 8.00 6.08
N VAL A 138 21.46 7.25 7.04
CA VAL A 138 22.20 6.80 8.24
C VAL A 138 22.43 5.30 8.25
N TYR A 139 21.66 4.53 7.50
CA TYR A 139 21.89 3.11 7.30
C TYR A 139 21.34 2.68 5.93
N ASP A 140 22.08 1.81 5.26
CA ASP A 140 21.65 1.10 4.06
C ASP A 140 22.27 -0.30 4.04
N GLY A 141 21.44 -1.33 4.16
CA GLY A 141 21.94 -2.70 4.22
C GLY A 141 20.84 -3.76 4.18
N PRO A 142 21.22 -5.01 3.91
CA PRO A 142 20.29 -6.14 3.94
C PRO A 142 19.79 -6.40 5.35
N LYS A 143 18.56 -6.90 5.47
CA LYS A 143 18.01 -7.37 6.75
C LYS A 143 18.84 -8.55 7.30
N GLY A 144 19.22 -9.51 6.43
CA GLY A 144 19.93 -10.71 6.85
C GLY A 144 19.21 -11.43 7.99
N ASN A 145 19.97 -11.80 9.02
CA ASN A 145 19.44 -12.44 10.23
C ASN A 145 19.12 -11.45 11.36
N MET A 146 19.10 -10.15 11.08
CA MET A 146 18.80 -9.12 12.08
C MET A 146 17.40 -9.33 12.65
N SER A 147 17.28 -9.51 13.96
CA SER A 147 16.01 -9.57 14.66
C SER A 147 15.33 -8.19 14.72
N ALA A 148 14.03 -8.17 15.02
CA ALA A 148 13.30 -6.92 15.19
C ALA A 148 13.87 -6.06 16.33
N ASP A 149 14.28 -6.71 17.44
CA ASP A 149 14.86 -6.01 18.59
C ASP A 149 16.22 -5.40 18.26
N GLU A 150 17.06 -6.09 17.49
CA GLU A 150 18.35 -5.57 17.03
C GLU A 150 18.15 -4.37 16.09
N PHE A 151 17.17 -4.47 15.18
CA PHE A 151 16.80 -3.36 14.29
C PHE A 151 16.36 -2.13 15.08
N ILE A 152 15.46 -2.30 16.05
CA ILE A 152 14.99 -1.21 16.90
C ILE A 152 16.11 -0.62 17.75
N LYS A 153 17.00 -1.46 18.29
CA LYS A 153 18.19 -0.99 19.02
C LYS A 153 19.07 -0.13 18.11
N MET A 154 19.35 -0.59 16.91
CA MET A 154 20.11 0.18 15.91
C MET A 154 19.47 1.56 15.65
N LEU A 155 18.15 1.61 15.42
CA LEU A 155 17.43 2.88 15.19
C LEU A 155 17.55 3.83 16.38
N ARG A 156 17.47 3.32 17.62
CA ARG A 156 17.65 4.12 18.85
C ARG A 156 19.06 4.68 18.97
N ASP A 157 20.06 3.90 18.60
CA ASP A 157 21.47 4.30 18.66
C ASP A 157 21.76 5.40 17.62
N VAL A 158 21.20 5.27 16.42
CA VAL A 158 21.23 6.31 15.38
C VAL A 158 20.60 7.61 15.87
N ALA A 159 19.41 7.53 16.44
CA ALA A 159 18.69 8.71 16.95
C ALA A 159 19.43 9.44 18.06
N LYS A 160 20.22 8.72 18.89
CA LYS A 160 21.03 9.31 19.97
C LYS A 160 22.33 9.94 19.49
N LYS A 161 22.99 9.31 18.52
CA LYS A 161 24.34 9.72 18.07
C LYS A 161 24.33 10.62 16.85
N GLY A 162 23.19 10.73 16.13
CA GLY A 162 23.09 11.50 14.89
C GLY A 162 23.81 10.88 13.69
N SER A 163 24.47 9.71 13.86
CA SER A 163 25.06 8.84 12.82
C SER A 163 25.44 7.50 13.45
N LEU A 164 25.48 6.46 12.63
CA LEU A 164 26.18 5.20 12.96
C LEU A 164 27.67 5.37 12.76
#